data_30d735fad8bb181bb6a032930f9a5ab4
#
_entry.id   30d735fad8bb181bb6a032930f9a5ab4
#
_cell.length_a   1.000
_cell.length_b   1.000
_cell.length_c   1.000
_cell.angle_alpha   90.00
_cell.angle_beta   90.00
_cell.angle_gamma   90.00
#
_symmetry.space_group_name_H-M   'P 1'
#
loop_
_entity.id
_entity.type
_entity.pdbx_description
1 polymer ?
#
loop_
_entity_poly.entity_id
_entity_poly.type
_entity_poly.pdbx_seq_one_letter_code
_entity_poly.pdbx_strand_id
1 'polypeptide(L)'
;MTGNSTIRHRNAALLAITKVEADEVVPSSHADELLEDTFARLKMPKGLLERLAGVKERRAWAPGRHFTDGAVEAAEAALAQAGVRPEQVGLLINASVTRDGYEPAVAVAVHDRLGLPTSALNFDVTNACLGFVNGLTIASTMIDSGAIDYAVVIAGEDPSPWHRETFERLQAPDVSRADVVREFATLTLGCGAAAAVVGPADRHPEGHRIAGSVTRSATEHHGLCIGGFDGMYTDATGLLKHGVGLLVDAWHDAHEDGWDWTDMDRYIAHQVSTSHTDKLLEDTGIIPERFPLTFPFWGNVAAAALPMTLALEAEQLETGQRVLLLGVGSGLNATYMEIDW
;
A
#
# COMPACT_ATOMS: atom_id res chain seq x y z
N MET A 1 10.25 -23.53 -14.94
CA MET A 1 9.96 -24.14 -13.61
C MET A 1 8.87 -23.26 -12.99
N THR A 2 7.67 -23.80 -12.79
CA THR A 2 6.66 -23.12 -12.00
C THR A 2 7.23 -22.92 -10.62
N GLY A 3 7.62 -21.69 -10.28
CA GLY A 3 8.15 -21.37 -8.96
C GLY A 3 7.09 -21.59 -7.89
N ASN A 4 7.47 -21.98 -6.68
CA ASN A 4 6.57 -22.13 -5.53
C ASN A 4 5.86 -20.81 -5.14
N SER A 5 6.23 -19.70 -5.78
CA SER A 5 5.71 -18.35 -5.53
C SER A 5 4.65 -17.90 -6.55
N THR A 6 4.16 -18.79 -7.40
CA THR A 6 3.02 -18.54 -8.30
C THR A 6 1.78 -19.24 -7.72
N ILE A 7 0.75 -18.46 -7.41
CA ILE A 7 -0.52 -18.93 -6.84
C ILE A 7 -1.63 -18.63 -7.85
N ARG A 8 -2.47 -19.63 -8.15
CA ARG A 8 -3.69 -19.45 -8.94
C ARG A 8 -4.89 -19.76 -8.05
N HIS A 9 -5.78 -18.78 -7.91
CA HIS A 9 -7.01 -18.91 -7.13
C HIS A 9 -8.14 -19.50 -7.98
N ARG A 10 -9.03 -20.26 -7.33
CA ARG A 10 -10.13 -20.97 -7.99
C ARG A 10 -11.49 -20.36 -7.71
N ASN A 11 -11.70 -19.92 -6.47
CA ASN A 11 -13.00 -19.49 -5.96
C ASN A 11 -12.94 -18.22 -5.10
N ALA A 12 -11.90 -17.41 -5.23
CA ALA A 12 -11.79 -16.15 -4.50
C ALA A 12 -12.20 -14.97 -5.36
N ALA A 13 -13.01 -14.08 -4.82
CA ALA A 13 -13.41 -12.83 -5.44
C ALA A 13 -13.29 -11.64 -4.48
N LEU A 14 -12.84 -10.50 -5.00
CA LEU A 14 -12.94 -9.21 -4.35
C LEU A 14 -14.39 -8.74 -4.45
N LEU A 15 -15.11 -8.64 -3.33
CA LEU A 15 -16.53 -8.25 -3.28
C LEU A 15 -16.71 -6.75 -3.11
N ALA A 16 -15.75 -6.12 -2.42
CA ALA A 16 -15.74 -4.67 -2.22
C ALA A 16 -14.31 -4.20 -1.94
N ILE A 17 -14.03 -2.98 -2.35
CA ILE A 17 -12.82 -2.22 -2.02
C ILE A 17 -13.21 -0.78 -1.71
N THR A 18 -12.78 -0.26 -0.57
CA THR A 18 -13.12 1.09 -0.11
C THR A 18 -11.90 1.83 0.39
N LYS A 19 -11.98 3.16 0.42
CA LYS A 19 -10.93 4.03 0.94
C LYS A 19 -11.49 5.09 1.88
N VAL A 20 -10.65 5.55 2.78
CA VAL A 20 -10.86 6.76 3.59
C VAL A 20 -9.65 7.66 3.41
N GLU A 21 -9.88 8.83 2.84
CA GLU A 21 -8.87 9.88 2.79
C GLU A 21 -8.79 10.58 4.14
N ALA A 22 -7.58 10.80 4.63
CA ALA A 22 -7.42 11.58 5.87
C ALA A 22 -7.85 13.04 5.66
N ASP A 23 -8.25 13.67 6.75
CA ASP A 23 -9.10 14.89 6.77
C ASP A 23 -8.40 16.13 6.22
N GLU A 24 -7.10 16.28 6.51
CA GLU A 24 -6.35 17.51 6.26
C GLU A 24 -5.44 17.38 5.04
N VAL A 25 -5.39 18.45 4.23
CA VAL A 25 -4.44 18.59 3.12
C VAL A 25 -3.22 19.35 3.60
N VAL A 26 -2.04 18.72 3.50
CA VAL A 26 -0.76 19.31 3.87
C VAL A 26 0.10 19.51 2.61
N PRO A 27 0.23 20.74 2.10
CA PRO A 27 1.03 21.00 0.92
C PRO A 27 2.52 20.75 1.18
N SER A 28 3.27 20.36 0.15
CA SER A 28 4.71 20.12 0.26
C SER A 28 5.49 21.36 0.67
N SER A 29 4.98 22.57 0.39
CA SER A 29 5.55 23.84 0.87
C SER A 29 5.59 23.96 2.39
N HIS A 30 4.74 23.23 3.12
CA HIS A 30 4.79 23.20 4.58
C HIS A 30 6.13 22.66 5.12
N ALA A 31 6.73 21.69 4.43
CA ALA A 31 8.08 21.22 4.79
C ALA A 31 9.15 22.31 4.54
N ASP A 32 9.00 23.11 3.47
CA ASP A 32 9.89 24.22 3.18
C ASP A 32 9.80 25.33 4.25
N GLU A 33 8.61 25.55 4.80
CA GLU A 33 8.37 26.51 5.89
C GLU A 33 9.02 26.03 7.19
N LEU A 34 8.79 24.79 7.57
CA LEU A 34 9.35 24.19 8.80
C LEU A 34 10.88 24.07 8.76
N LEU A 35 11.48 23.89 7.57
CA LEU A 35 12.92 23.71 7.38
C LEU A 35 13.61 24.94 6.77
N GLU A 36 12.97 26.13 6.78
CA GLU A 36 13.49 27.34 6.13
C GLU A 36 14.92 27.67 6.56
N ASP A 37 15.20 27.70 7.85
CA ASP A 37 16.54 28.01 8.40
C ASP A 37 17.56 26.95 8.02
N THR A 38 17.18 25.67 8.05
CA THR A 38 18.04 24.55 7.65
C THR A 38 18.37 24.63 6.17
N PHE A 39 17.39 24.86 5.30
CA PHE A 39 17.61 24.98 3.86
C PHE A 39 18.45 26.21 3.52
N ALA A 40 18.23 27.35 4.18
CA ALA A 40 19.06 28.54 4.02
C ALA A 40 20.51 28.28 4.42
N ARG A 41 20.74 27.70 5.60
CA ARG A 41 22.09 27.35 6.13
C ARG A 41 22.81 26.37 5.20
N LEU A 42 22.10 25.35 4.71
CA LEU A 42 22.65 24.32 3.84
C LEU A 42 22.69 24.73 2.37
N LYS A 43 22.20 25.91 2.00
CA LYS A 43 22.05 26.38 0.61
C LYS A 43 21.29 25.35 -0.24
N MET A 44 20.20 24.81 0.29
CA MET A 44 19.29 23.92 -0.40
C MET A 44 18.11 24.73 -0.95
N PRO A 45 17.62 24.41 -2.15
CA PRO A 45 16.46 25.13 -2.70
C PRO A 45 15.17 24.65 -2.03
N LYS A 46 14.14 25.50 -2.04
CA LYS A 46 12.76 25.14 -1.68
C LYS A 46 12.10 24.28 -2.77
N GLY A 47 10.98 23.62 -2.45
CA GLY A 47 10.21 22.82 -3.38
C GLY A 47 10.86 21.44 -3.69
N LEU A 48 11.69 20.93 -2.80
CA LEU A 48 12.39 19.67 -3.04
C LEU A 48 11.45 18.47 -3.11
N LEU A 49 10.41 18.40 -2.27
CA LEU A 49 9.45 17.29 -2.26
C LEU A 49 8.72 17.17 -3.58
N GLU A 50 8.21 18.27 -4.11
CA GLU A 50 7.53 18.29 -5.40
C GLU A 50 8.49 17.99 -6.56
N ARG A 51 9.68 18.61 -6.57
CA ARG A 51 10.62 18.46 -7.68
C ARG A 51 11.30 17.09 -7.76
N LEU A 52 11.60 16.46 -6.64
CA LEU A 52 12.35 15.19 -6.58
C LEU A 52 11.43 13.97 -6.46
N ALA A 53 10.37 14.08 -5.69
CA ALA A 53 9.44 12.98 -5.49
C ALA A 53 8.14 13.11 -6.30
N GLY A 54 7.78 14.31 -6.75
CA GLY A 54 6.51 14.57 -7.43
C GLY A 54 5.32 14.73 -6.47
N VAL A 55 5.57 14.76 -5.15
CA VAL A 55 4.53 14.94 -4.14
C VAL A 55 4.21 16.42 -3.99
N LYS A 56 3.01 16.83 -4.39
CA LYS A 56 2.51 18.21 -4.29
C LYS A 56 1.92 18.48 -2.91
N GLU A 57 1.19 17.50 -2.40
CA GLU A 57 0.55 17.52 -1.10
C GLU A 57 0.43 16.09 -0.55
N ARG A 58 0.14 15.97 0.72
CA ARG A 58 -0.16 14.73 1.39
C ARG A 58 -1.37 14.90 2.30
N ARG A 59 -1.95 13.80 2.74
CA ARG A 59 -3.07 13.82 3.69
C ARG A 59 -2.56 13.61 5.12
N ALA A 60 -3.25 14.20 6.08
CA ALA A 60 -3.03 13.98 7.50
C ALA A 60 -4.37 13.80 8.23
N TRP A 61 -4.39 12.98 9.28
CA TRP A 61 -5.57 12.85 10.12
C TRP A 61 -5.78 14.12 10.94
N ALA A 62 -7.05 14.49 11.17
CA ALA A 62 -7.40 15.57 12.08
C ALA A 62 -6.91 15.25 13.49
N PRO A 63 -6.56 16.28 14.29
CA PRO A 63 -6.11 16.08 15.67
C PRO A 63 -7.07 15.21 16.49
N GLY A 64 -6.54 14.15 17.08
CA GLY A 64 -7.30 13.19 17.89
C GLY A 64 -7.94 12.05 17.10
N ARG A 65 -7.90 12.06 15.79
CA ARG A 65 -8.32 10.92 14.95
C ARG A 65 -7.17 9.93 14.82
N HIS A 66 -7.43 8.66 15.13
CA HIS A 66 -6.45 7.59 15.07
C HIS A 66 -6.50 6.87 13.73
N PHE A 67 -5.39 6.30 13.26
CA PHE A 67 -5.35 5.59 11.98
C PHE A 67 -6.32 4.39 11.92
N THR A 68 -6.58 3.73 13.06
CA THR A 68 -7.58 2.67 13.15
C THR A 68 -9.01 3.18 12.99
N ASP A 69 -9.30 4.47 13.22
CA ASP A 69 -10.62 5.03 12.97
C ASP A 69 -10.92 5.00 11.47
N GLY A 70 -9.96 5.43 10.65
CA GLY A 70 -10.07 5.32 9.20
C GLY A 70 -10.14 3.87 8.71
N ALA A 71 -9.39 2.95 9.33
CA ALA A 71 -9.43 1.54 8.97
C ALA A 71 -10.79 0.88 9.28
N VAL A 72 -11.40 1.22 10.43
CA VAL A 72 -12.75 0.75 10.80
C VAL A 72 -13.80 1.33 9.85
N GLU A 73 -13.76 2.63 9.59
CA GLU A 73 -14.67 3.30 8.66
C GLU A 73 -14.61 2.68 7.24
N ALA A 74 -13.39 2.43 6.74
CA ALA A 74 -13.22 1.73 5.47
C ALA A 74 -13.80 0.31 5.50
N ALA A 75 -13.56 -0.45 6.58
CA ALA A 75 -14.07 -1.81 6.72
C ALA A 75 -15.60 -1.87 6.82
N GLU A 76 -16.22 -0.97 7.57
CA GLU A 76 -17.68 -0.85 7.66
C GLU A 76 -18.29 -0.54 6.28
N ALA A 77 -17.70 0.39 5.53
CA ALA A 77 -18.14 0.72 4.18
C ALA A 77 -17.96 -0.47 3.23
N ALA A 78 -16.83 -1.20 3.31
CA ALA A 78 -16.60 -2.38 2.47
C ALA A 78 -17.57 -3.52 2.78
N LEU A 79 -17.86 -3.79 4.05
CA LEU A 79 -18.83 -4.79 4.47
C LEU A 79 -20.23 -4.42 3.97
N ALA A 80 -20.63 -3.15 4.10
CA ALA A 80 -21.91 -2.66 3.61
C ALA A 80 -22.02 -2.78 2.08
N GLN A 81 -20.98 -2.41 1.34
CA GLN A 81 -20.93 -2.52 -0.12
C GLN A 81 -21.00 -3.98 -0.58
N ALA A 82 -20.29 -4.89 0.09
CA ALA A 82 -20.32 -6.32 -0.21
C ALA A 82 -21.62 -7.01 0.23
N GLY A 83 -22.48 -6.36 1.01
CA GLY A 83 -23.66 -7.00 1.60
C GLY A 83 -23.32 -8.12 2.60
N VAL A 84 -22.11 -8.10 3.18
CA VAL A 84 -21.61 -9.06 4.16
C VAL A 84 -21.81 -8.51 5.57
N ARG A 85 -22.53 -9.27 6.41
CA ARG A 85 -22.71 -8.87 7.81
C ARG A 85 -21.47 -9.25 8.65
N PRO A 86 -21.16 -8.51 9.72
CA PRO A 86 -20.02 -8.80 10.60
C PRO A 86 -19.99 -10.26 11.10
N GLU A 87 -21.14 -10.87 11.40
CA GLU A 87 -21.23 -12.25 11.90
C GLU A 87 -20.81 -13.32 10.88
N GLN A 88 -20.71 -12.95 9.60
CA GLN A 88 -20.31 -13.85 8.52
C GLN A 88 -18.81 -13.84 8.27
N VAL A 89 -18.08 -12.85 8.82
CA VAL A 89 -16.64 -12.69 8.66
C VAL A 89 -15.91 -13.78 9.43
N GLY A 90 -15.08 -14.55 8.75
CA GLY A 90 -14.24 -15.59 9.34
C GLY A 90 -12.78 -15.16 9.56
N LEU A 91 -12.37 -14.02 8.98
CA LEU A 91 -10.99 -13.54 9.06
C LEU A 91 -10.92 -12.02 8.93
N LEU A 92 -10.16 -11.38 9.82
CA LEU A 92 -9.70 -10.01 9.70
C LEU A 92 -8.17 -9.98 9.63
N ILE A 93 -7.63 -9.38 8.58
CA ILE A 93 -6.18 -9.13 8.43
C ILE A 93 -5.95 -7.62 8.46
N ASN A 94 -5.11 -7.16 9.37
CA ASN A 94 -4.55 -5.82 9.29
C ASN A 94 -3.18 -5.86 8.61
N ALA A 95 -3.00 -5.03 7.60
CA ALA A 95 -1.78 -4.94 6.80
C ALA A 95 -1.00 -3.63 7.01
N SER A 96 -1.42 -2.79 7.96
CA SER A 96 -0.80 -1.48 8.23
C SER A 96 0.68 -1.61 8.58
N VAL A 97 1.49 -0.67 8.07
CA VAL A 97 2.85 -0.44 8.58
C VAL A 97 2.79 0.27 9.92
N THR A 98 1.88 1.23 10.04
CA THR A 98 1.63 1.98 11.29
C THR A 98 1.12 1.07 12.40
N ARG A 99 1.68 1.24 13.60
CA ARG A 99 1.26 0.53 14.82
C ARG A 99 1.65 1.31 16.07
N ASP A 100 0.88 1.16 17.13
CA ASP A 100 1.14 1.82 18.42
C ASP A 100 2.20 1.11 19.27
N GLY A 101 2.36 -0.18 19.03
CA GLY A 101 3.26 -1.03 19.80
C GLY A 101 3.47 -2.40 19.17
N TYR A 102 4.23 -3.26 19.85
CA TYR A 102 4.44 -4.64 19.40
C TYR A 102 3.27 -5.55 19.71
N GLU A 103 2.53 -5.27 20.79
CA GLU A 103 1.40 -6.05 21.31
C GLU A 103 0.33 -5.13 21.89
N PRO A 104 -0.96 -5.47 21.72
CA PRO A 104 -1.51 -6.53 20.85
C PRO A 104 -1.40 -6.19 19.36
N ALA A 105 -1.76 -7.15 18.47
CA ALA A 105 -1.92 -6.87 17.05
C ALA A 105 -2.98 -5.78 16.82
N VAL A 106 -2.78 -4.90 15.84
CA VAL A 106 -3.74 -3.84 15.48
C VAL A 106 -5.10 -4.43 15.10
N ALA A 107 -5.10 -5.58 14.43
CA ALA A 107 -6.32 -6.32 14.06
C ALA A 107 -7.25 -6.58 15.25
N VAL A 108 -6.73 -6.74 16.48
CA VAL A 108 -7.54 -7.04 17.67
C VAL A 108 -8.50 -5.88 17.98
N ALA A 109 -8.00 -4.65 17.98
CA ALA A 109 -8.82 -3.47 18.26
C ALA A 109 -9.88 -3.22 17.17
N VAL A 110 -9.53 -3.46 15.91
CA VAL A 110 -10.45 -3.32 14.78
C VAL A 110 -11.51 -4.43 14.80
N HIS A 111 -11.13 -5.68 15.14
CA HIS A 111 -12.06 -6.80 15.30
C HIS A 111 -13.16 -6.49 16.34
N ASP A 112 -12.77 -5.96 17.50
CA ASP A 112 -13.70 -5.57 18.57
C ASP A 112 -14.66 -4.45 18.10
N ARG A 113 -14.11 -3.42 17.48
CA ARG A 113 -14.89 -2.26 16.99
C ARG A 113 -15.87 -2.60 15.88
N LEU A 114 -15.54 -3.54 15.01
CA LEU A 114 -16.43 -4.05 13.95
C LEU A 114 -17.47 -5.06 14.50
N GLY A 115 -17.38 -5.47 15.77
CA GLY A 115 -18.28 -6.44 16.36
C GLY A 115 -18.19 -7.82 15.70
N LEU A 116 -16.99 -8.22 15.24
CA LEU A 116 -16.82 -9.51 14.59
C LEU A 116 -17.01 -10.67 15.57
N PRO A 117 -17.44 -11.85 15.09
CA PRO A 117 -17.70 -12.98 15.97
C PRO A 117 -16.40 -13.52 16.59
N THR A 118 -16.50 -14.09 17.78
CA THR A 118 -15.35 -14.70 18.48
C THR A 118 -14.71 -15.87 17.75
N SER A 119 -15.39 -16.40 16.73
CA SER A 119 -14.87 -17.43 15.82
C SER A 119 -14.03 -16.86 14.67
N ALA A 120 -14.06 -15.54 14.44
CA ALA A 120 -13.25 -14.91 13.39
C ALA A 120 -11.78 -14.85 13.83
N LEU A 121 -10.90 -15.34 12.95
CA LEU A 121 -9.47 -15.15 13.10
C LEU A 121 -9.10 -13.67 12.92
N ASN A 122 -8.11 -13.20 13.67
CA ASN A 122 -7.59 -11.84 13.48
C ASN A 122 -6.09 -11.80 13.76
N PHE A 123 -5.34 -11.14 12.88
CA PHE A 123 -3.89 -10.97 13.01
C PHE A 123 -3.37 -9.88 12.08
N ASP A 124 -2.14 -9.40 12.35
CA ASP A 124 -1.42 -8.49 11.47
C ASP A 124 -0.52 -9.26 10.51
N VAL A 125 -0.46 -8.77 9.25
CA VAL A 125 0.52 -9.19 8.24
C VAL A 125 1.46 -8.03 7.98
N THR A 126 2.71 -8.17 8.43
CA THR A 126 3.74 -7.15 8.26
C THR A 126 4.69 -7.51 7.12
N ASN A 127 4.53 -6.86 5.99
CA ASN A 127 5.48 -6.91 4.87
C ASN A 127 5.61 -5.53 4.21
N ALA A 128 5.80 -4.51 5.05
CA ALA A 128 5.87 -3.11 4.63
C ALA A 128 4.69 -2.75 3.69
N CYS A 129 4.95 -1.99 2.62
CA CYS A 129 3.92 -1.56 1.67
C CYS A 129 3.24 -2.70 0.90
N LEU A 130 3.79 -3.91 0.94
CA LEU A 130 3.23 -5.09 0.28
C LEU A 130 2.18 -5.82 1.13
N GLY A 131 2.06 -5.49 2.41
CA GLY A 131 1.22 -6.19 3.38
C GLY A 131 -0.21 -6.41 2.93
N PHE A 132 -0.84 -5.42 2.27
CA PHE A 132 -2.22 -5.53 1.81
C PHE A 132 -2.41 -6.61 0.72
N VAL A 133 -1.53 -6.65 -0.29
CA VAL A 133 -1.58 -7.68 -1.35
C VAL A 133 -1.30 -9.07 -0.76
N ASN A 134 -0.41 -9.18 0.21
CA ASN A 134 -0.20 -10.43 0.94
C ASN A 134 -1.44 -10.83 1.75
N GLY A 135 -2.12 -9.87 2.38
CA GLY A 135 -3.40 -10.09 3.04
C GLY A 135 -4.47 -10.64 2.09
N LEU A 136 -4.60 -10.07 0.89
CA LEU A 136 -5.49 -10.58 -0.15
C LEU A 136 -5.12 -12.01 -0.56
N THR A 137 -3.82 -12.31 -0.72
CA THR A 137 -3.34 -13.66 -1.07
C THR A 137 -3.70 -14.69 0.00
N ILE A 138 -3.51 -14.35 1.29
CA ILE A 138 -3.86 -15.22 2.43
C ILE A 138 -5.37 -15.44 2.47
N ALA A 139 -6.17 -14.37 2.41
CA ALA A 139 -7.62 -14.43 2.41
C ALA A 139 -8.15 -15.31 1.27
N SER A 140 -7.69 -15.08 0.04
CA SER A 140 -8.07 -15.86 -1.14
C SER A 140 -7.72 -17.35 -0.99
N THR A 141 -6.54 -17.67 -0.44
CA THR A 141 -6.13 -19.05 -0.22
C THR A 141 -7.00 -19.74 0.83
N MET A 142 -7.39 -19.06 1.89
CA MET A 142 -8.27 -19.61 2.93
C MET A 142 -9.69 -19.82 2.42
N ILE A 143 -10.19 -18.94 1.55
CA ILE A 143 -11.49 -19.10 0.87
C ILE A 143 -11.44 -20.26 -0.12
N ASP A 144 -10.40 -20.36 -0.95
CA ASP A 144 -10.21 -21.47 -1.90
C ASP A 144 -10.16 -22.85 -1.21
N SER A 145 -9.60 -22.89 -0.01
CA SER A 145 -9.54 -24.13 0.80
C SER A 145 -10.85 -24.45 1.53
N GLY A 146 -11.82 -23.54 1.54
CA GLY A 146 -13.06 -23.65 2.29
C GLY A 146 -12.89 -23.50 3.81
N ALA A 147 -11.76 -22.95 4.26
CA ALA A 147 -11.50 -22.71 5.70
C ALA A 147 -12.36 -21.57 6.26
N ILE A 148 -12.67 -20.58 5.43
CA ILE A 148 -13.52 -19.44 5.75
C ILE A 148 -14.40 -19.08 4.55
N ASP A 149 -15.50 -18.36 4.80
CA ASP A 149 -16.38 -17.84 3.75
C ASP A 149 -16.01 -16.42 3.36
N TYR A 150 -15.78 -15.54 4.33
CA TYR A 150 -15.49 -14.14 4.09
C TYR A 150 -14.29 -13.67 4.90
N ALA A 151 -13.48 -12.81 4.28
CA ALA A 151 -12.38 -12.12 4.92
C ALA A 151 -12.46 -10.61 4.71
N VAL A 152 -12.00 -9.87 5.70
CA VAL A 152 -11.75 -8.43 5.61
C VAL A 152 -10.24 -8.18 5.70
N VAL A 153 -9.69 -7.45 4.74
CA VAL A 153 -8.29 -7.00 4.73
C VAL A 153 -8.28 -5.49 4.85
N ILE A 154 -7.57 -4.97 5.82
CA ILE A 154 -7.50 -3.52 6.10
C ILE A 154 -6.07 -3.01 6.08
N ALA A 155 -5.92 -1.73 5.80
CA ALA A 155 -4.72 -0.95 6.09
C ALA A 155 -5.12 0.46 6.49
N GLY A 156 -4.56 0.97 7.59
CA GLY A 156 -4.67 2.35 8.01
C GLY A 156 -3.29 2.90 8.34
N GLU A 157 -2.95 4.09 7.85
CA GLU A 157 -1.60 4.62 7.96
C GLU A 157 -1.59 6.02 8.57
N ASP A 158 -0.65 6.24 9.48
CA ASP A 158 -0.35 7.53 10.08
C ASP A 158 1.16 7.71 10.32
N PRO A 159 1.88 8.35 9.40
CA PRO A 159 3.29 8.67 9.56
C PRO A 159 3.54 9.95 10.40
N SER A 160 2.54 10.60 10.96
CA SER A 160 2.68 11.87 11.69
C SER A 160 3.70 11.83 12.84
N PRO A 161 3.85 10.73 13.61
CA PRO A 161 4.92 10.62 14.60
C PRO A 161 6.31 10.70 13.95
N TRP A 162 6.53 10.01 12.84
CA TRP A 162 7.80 10.06 12.10
C TRP A 162 8.08 11.44 11.51
N HIS A 163 7.04 12.12 10.98
CA HIS A 163 7.20 13.49 10.47
C HIS A 163 7.69 14.43 11.56
N ARG A 164 7.06 14.40 12.75
CA ARG A 164 7.43 15.26 13.89
C ARG A 164 8.90 15.06 14.28
N GLU A 165 9.30 13.81 14.50
CA GLU A 165 10.68 13.48 14.86
C GLU A 165 11.69 13.82 13.76
N THR A 166 11.32 13.60 12.49
CA THR A 166 12.16 13.98 11.34
C THR A 166 12.34 15.49 11.27
N PHE A 167 11.28 16.29 11.43
CA PHE A 167 11.41 17.76 11.45
C PHE A 167 12.25 18.22 12.63
N GLU A 168 12.09 17.67 13.82
CA GLU A 168 12.92 17.99 14.99
C GLU A 168 14.39 17.70 14.73
N ARG A 169 14.74 16.54 14.18
CA ARG A 169 16.10 16.20 13.81
C ARG A 169 16.68 17.12 12.74
N LEU A 170 15.90 17.42 11.69
CA LEU A 170 16.34 18.24 10.57
C LEU A 170 16.49 19.73 10.92
N GLN A 171 15.90 20.21 12.00
CA GLN A 171 16.07 21.57 12.52
C GLN A 171 17.33 21.74 13.38
N ALA A 172 18.01 20.65 13.75
CA ALA A 172 19.22 20.71 14.55
C ALA A 172 20.35 21.48 13.83
N PRO A 173 21.20 22.23 14.56
CA PRO A 173 22.20 23.11 13.95
C PRO A 173 23.35 22.37 13.23
N ASP A 174 23.61 21.14 13.58
CA ASP A 174 24.67 20.27 13.06
C ASP A 174 24.24 19.39 11.89
N VAL A 175 22.96 19.45 11.49
CA VAL A 175 22.41 18.70 10.34
C VAL A 175 23.15 19.06 9.05
N SER A 176 23.48 18.03 8.28
CA SER A 176 24.12 18.12 6.97
C SER A 176 23.11 17.94 5.82
N ARG A 177 23.53 18.25 4.58
CA ARG A 177 22.74 17.92 3.38
C ARG A 177 22.47 16.42 3.23
N ALA A 178 23.43 15.59 3.64
CA ALA A 178 23.27 14.14 3.58
C ALA A 178 22.15 13.64 4.51
N ASP A 179 22.00 14.27 5.69
CA ASP A 179 20.93 13.94 6.62
C ASP A 179 19.56 14.32 6.06
N VAL A 180 19.45 15.51 5.44
CA VAL A 180 18.20 15.90 4.76
C VAL A 180 17.82 14.89 3.65
N VAL A 181 18.78 14.47 2.82
CA VAL A 181 18.55 13.49 1.76
C VAL A 181 18.15 12.13 2.32
N ARG A 182 18.75 11.72 3.43
CA ARG A 182 18.44 10.44 4.11
C ARG A 182 17.04 10.38 4.66
N GLU A 183 16.55 11.48 5.23
CA GLU A 183 15.22 11.60 5.84
C GLU A 183 14.14 11.99 4.82
N PHE A 184 14.52 12.29 3.58
CA PHE A 184 13.64 12.86 2.57
C PHE A 184 12.40 11.98 2.27
N ALA A 185 12.59 10.67 2.23
CA ALA A 185 11.51 9.73 1.96
C ALA A 185 10.41 9.79 3.04
N THR A 186 10.76 9.97 4.31
CA THR A 186 9.80 10.14 5.40
C THR A 186 8.87 11.31 5.16
N LEU A 187 9.40 12.44 4.64
CA LEU A 187 8.61 13.64 4.38
C LEU A 187 7.59 13.47 3.25
N THR A 188 7.69 12.43 2.44
CA THR A 188 6.73 12.11 1.36
C THR A 188 5.55 11.27 1.82
N LEU A 189 5.59 10.72 3.03
CA LEU A 189 4.54 9.84 3.54
C LEU A 189 3.23 10.59 3.82
N GLY A 190 2.11 9.92 3.67
CA GLY A 190 0.77 10.45 3.91
C GLY A 190 -0.10 9.51 4.72
N CYS A 191 -1.21 10.02 5.23
CA CYS A 191 -2.24 9.31 5.98
C CYS A 191 -3.39 8.86 5.07
N GLY A 192 -4.00 7.74 5.42
CA GLY A 192 -5.18 7.23 4.76
C GLY A 192 -5.49 5.80 5.20
N ALA A 193 -6.62 5.28 4.76
CA ALA A 193 -7.02 3.91 5.04
C ALA A 193 -7.75 3.27 3.87
N ALA A 194 -7.70 1.94 3.80
CA ALA A 194 -8.48 1.15 2.85
C ALA A 194 -8.91 -0.17 3.47
N ALA A 195 -9.98 -0.74 2.91
CA ALA A 195 -10.44 -2.08 3.27
C ALA A 195 -10.97 -2.82 2.04
N ALA A 196 -10.74 -4.13 2.02
CA ALA A 196 -11.30 -5.04 1.03
C ALA A 196 -12.10 -6.16 1.72
N VAL A 197 -13.21 -6.55 1.11
CA VAL A 197 -13.94 -7.77 1.45
C VAL A 197 -13.70 -8.80 0.36
N VAL A 198 -13.25 -9.98 0.77
CA VAL A 198 -13.00 -11.13 -0.13
C VAL A 198 -13.96 -12.24 0.26
N GLY A 199 -14.57 -12.89 -0.74
CA GLY A 199 -15.52 -13.98 -0.55
C GLY A 199 -15.45 -15.00 -1.68
N PRO A 200 -16.30 -16.06 -1.64
CA PRO A 200 -16.29 -17.13 -2.62
C PRO A 200 -16.96 -16.69 -3.94
N ALA A 201 -16.24 -16.79 -5.06
CA ALA A 201 -16.68 -16.38 -6.38
C ALA A 201 -17.93 -17.15 -6.88
N ASP A 202 -18.09 -18.41 -6.51
CA ASP A 202 -19.23 -19.25 -6.88
C ASP A 202 -20.55 -18.80 -6.23
N ARG A 203 -20.48 -18.08 -5.11
CA ARG A 203 -21.64 -17.47 -4.44
C ARG A 203 -21.84 -16.00 -4.79
N HIS A 204 -20.84 -15.38 -5.41
CA HIS A 204 -20.80 -13.96 -5.75
C HIS A 204 -20.36 -13.76 -7.21
N PRO A 205 -21.23 -14.09 -8.17
CA PRO A 205 -20.93 -13.92 -9.61
C PRO A 205 -20.76 -12.42 -10.01
N GLU A 206 -21.22 -11.51 -9.17
CA GLU A 206 -21.03 -10.05 -9.30
C GLU A 206 -19.65 -9.59 -8.80
N GLY A 207 -18.95 -10.44 -8.05
CA GLY A 207 -17.64 -10.13 -7.50
C GLY A 207 -16.51 -10.22 -8.53
N HIS A 208 -15.43 -9.53 -8.28
CA HIS A 208 -14.28 -9.47 -9.16
C HIS A 208 -13.32 -10.61 -8.83
N ARG A 209 -13.15 -11.55 -9.76
CA ARG A 209 -12.39 -12.76 -9.51
C ARG A 209 -10.91 -12.46 -9.30
N ILE A 210 -10.34 -12.89 -8.19
CA ILE A 210 -8.89 -12.86 -7.96
C ILE A 210 -8.28 -14.08 -8.68
N ALA A 211 -7.64 -13.83 -9.83
CA ALA A 211 -7.11 -14.90 -10.68
C ALA A 211 -5.88 -15.56 -10.07
N GLY A 212 -5.02 -14.79 -9.44
CA GLY A 212 -3.84 -15.29 -8.76
C GLY A 212 -2.73 -14.26 -8.61
N SER A 213 -1.57 -14.71 -8.17
CA SER A 213 -0.42 -13.85 -7.91
C SER A 213 0.91 -14.49 -8.21
N VAL A 214 1.92 -13.66 -8.51
CA VAL A 214 3.32 -14.05 -8.68
C VAL A 214 4.17 -13.20 -7.74
N THR A 215 5.00 -13.85 -6.92
CA THR A 215 5.87 -13.18 -5.93
C THR A 215 7.34 -13.43 -6.23
N ARG A 216 8.17 -12.41 -6.06
CA ARG A 216 9.65 -12.49 -6.11
C ARG A 216 10.25 -11.71 -4.94
N SER A 217 11.45 -12.13 -4.53
CA SER A 217 12.16 -11.53 -3.39
C SER A 217 13.62 -11.33 -3.74
N ALA A 218 14.20 -10.20 -3.31
CA ALA A 218 15.61 -9.85 -3.37
C ALA A 218 16.06 -9.45 -1.98
N THR A 219 16.11 -10.43 -1.06
CA THR A 219 16.28 -10.22 0.38
C THR A 219 17.69 -9.77 0.77
N GLU A 220 18.68 -9.90 -0.09
CA GLU A 220 20.01 -9.29 0.06
C GLU A 220 19.96 -7.76 0.14
N HIS A 221 18.85 -7.16 -0.28
CA HIS A 221 18.62 -5.71 -0.26
C HIS A 221 17.78 -5.24 0.95
N HIS A 222 17.60 -6.07 1.99
CA HIS A 222 16.78 -5.76 3.16
C HIS A 222 17.20 -4.50 3.93
N GLY A 223 18.44 -4.03 3.76
CA GLY A 223 18.95 -2.83 4.40
C GLY A 223 18.65 -1.51 3.68
N LEU A 224 18.03 -1.53 2.48
CA LEU A 224 17.79 -0.31 1.70
C LEU A 224 16.67 0.58 2.26
N CYS A 225 15.71 -0.01 2.97
CA CYS A 225 14.64 0.72 3.63
C CYS A 225 14.33 0.05 4.97
N ILE A 226 14.60 0.76 6.06
CA ILE A 226 14.40 0.28 7.43
C ILE A 226 13.53 1.31 8.15
N GLY A 227 12.42 0.85 8.73
CA GLY A 227 11.54 1.65 9.57
C GLY A 227 11.45 1.07 10.98
N GLY A 228 11.43 1.94 11.96
CA GLY A 228 11.24 1.62 13.39
C GLY A 228 10.37 2.68 14.04
N PHE A 229 10.17 2.59 15.35
CA PHE A 229 9.39 3.61 16.08
C PHE A 229 10.07 4.99 16.05
N ASP A 230 11.39 5.02 15.96
CA ASP A 230 12.19 6.24 16.02
C ASP A 230 12.41 6.91 14.65
N GLY A 231 11.81 6.37 13.57
CA GLY A 231 11.92 6.94 12.23
C GLY A 231 12.25 5.93 11.14
N MET A 232 12.50 6.44 9.94
CA MET A 232 12.76 5.65 8.75
C MET A 232 14.09 6.06 8.10
N TYR A 233 14.88 5.08 7.70
CA TYR A 233 16.06 5.23 6.85
C TYR A 233 15.77 4.68 5.45
N THR A 234 16.12 5.43 4.41
CA THR A 234 15.88 5.01 3.02
C THR A 234 17.07 5.36 2.12
N ASP A 235 17.64 4.34 1.48
CA ASP A 235 18.49 4.51 0.30
C ASP A 235 17.62 4.58 -0.96
N ALA A 236 17.17 5.78 -1.32
CA ALA A 236 16.28 5.99 -2.45
C ALA A 236 16.92 5.55 -3.79
N THR A 237 18.24 5.70 -3.96
CA THR A 237 18.96 5.28 -5.17
C THR A 237 19.01 3.77 -5.27
N GLY A 238 19.34 3.09 -4.18
CA GLY A 238 19.31 1.64 -4.10
C GLY A 238 17.92 1.06 -4.36
N LEU A 239 16.88 1.65 -3.76
CA LEU A 239 15.48 1.25 -3.99
C LEU A 239 15.04 1.45 -5.43
N LEU A 240 15.38 2.58 -6.06
CA LEU A 240 15.07 2.80 -7.47
C LEU A 240 15.68 1.71 -8.35
N LYS A 241 16.96 1.41 -8.15
CA LYS A 241 17.69 0.42 -8.95
C LYS A 241 17.19 -1.00 -8.71
N HIS A 242 17.15 -1.43 -7.46
CA HIS A 242 16.89 -2.84 -7.12
C HIS A 242 15.41 -3.14 -6.96
N GLY A 243 14.58 -2.17 -6.52
CA GLY A 243 13.14 -2.32 -6.40
C GLY A 243 12.44 -2.37 -7.76
N VAL A 244 12.77 -1.44 -8.66
CA VAL A 244 12.24 -1.49 -10.04
C VAL A 244 12.79 -2.72 -10.77
N GLY A 245 14.09 -3.04 -10.62
CA GLY A 245 14.66 -4.25 -11.22
C GLY A 245 13.93 -5.51 -10.80
N LEU A 246 13.62 -5.67 -9.50
CA LEU A 246 12.85 -6.82 -9.00
C LEU A 246 11.44 -6.89 -9.61
N LEU A 247 10.76 -5.75 -9.76
CA LEU A 247 9.46 -5.70 -10.43
C LEU A 247 9.56 -6.14 -11.89
N VAL A 248 10.55 -5.64 -12.63
CA VAL A 248 10.76 -6.01 -14.05
C VAL A 248 11.10 -7.49 -14.19
N ASP A 249 11.98 -8.04 -13.34
CA ASP A 249 12.30 -9.46 -13.34
C ASP A 249 11.05 -10.32 -13.04
N ALA A 250 10.26 -9.92 -12.05
CA ALA A 250 9.00 -10.60 -11.71
C ALA A 250 7.98 -10.55 -12.87
N TRP A 251 7.95 -9.46 -13.63
CA TRP A 251 7.11 -9.31 -14.82
C TRP A 251 7.51 -10.31 -15.91
N HIS A 252 8.80 -10.42 -16.22
CA HIS A 252 9.30 -11.37 -17.21
C HIS A 252 9.09 -12.82 -16.79
N ASP A 253 9.41 -13.16 -15.54
CA ASP A 253 9.19 -14.49 -14.97
C ASP A 253 7.71 -14.90 -15.01
N ALA A 254 6.80 -13.97 -14.74
CA ALA A 254 5.37 -14.22 -14.81
C ALA A 254 4.94 -14.58 -16.24
N HIS A 255 5.49 -13.90 -17.25
CA HIS A 255 5.21 -14.22 -18.65
C HIS A 255 5.69 -15.64 -19.00
N GLU A 256 6.87 -16.07 -18.52
CA GLU A 256 7.35 -17.44 -18.67
C GLU A 256 6.44 -18.47 -17.97
N ASP A 257 5.81 -18.10 -16.85
CA ASP A 257 4.84 -18.91 -16.11
C ASP A 257 3.42 -18.90 -16.74
N GLY A 258 3.27 -18.25 -17.90
CA GLY A 258 2.04 -18.22 -18.70
C GLY A 258 1.03 -17.15 -18.27
N TRP A 259 1.48 -16.06 -17.63
CA TRP A 259 0.70 -14.86 -17.44
C TRP A 259 0.89 -13.90 -18.61
N ASP A 260 -0.20 -13.28 -19.07
CA ASP A 260 -0.15 -12.21 -20.07
C ASP A 260 -0.71 -10.91 -19.47
N TRP A 261 0.18 -10.04 -19.04
CA TRP A 261 -0.14 -8.77 -18.40
C TRP A 261 0.17 -7.56 -19.29
N THR A 262 0.44 -7.78 -20.58
CA THR A 262 0.81 -6.71 -21.51
C THR A 262 -0.36 -5.81 -21.90
N ASP A 263 -1.61 -6.29 -21.77
CA ASP A 263 -2.82 -5.56 -22.14
C ASP A 263 -3.87 -5.61 -21.01
N MET A 264 -3.50 -5.08 -19.84
CA MET A 264 -4.45 -4.88 -18.73
C MET A 264 -5.15 -3.54 -18.90
N ASP A 265 -6.39 -3.45 -18.44
CA ASP A 265 -7.16 -2.19 -18.48
C ASP A 265 -6.68 -1.18 -17.44
N ARG A 266 -6.17 -1.66 -16.30
CA ARG A 266 -5.55 -0.86 -15.25
C ARG A 266 -4.38 -1.58 -14.62
N TYR A 267 -3.34 -0.78 -14.30
CA TYR A 267 -2.18 -1.18 -13.53
C TYR A 267 -2.14 -0.37 -12.24
N ILE A 268 -2.48 -0.98 -11.13
CA ILE A 268 -2.57 -0.34 -9.82
C ILE A 268 -1.32 -0.67 -9.02
N ALA A 269 -0.40 0.28 -8.91
CA ALA A 269 0.88 0.06 -8.25
C ALA A 269 0.98 0.69 -6.87
N HIS A 270 1.84 0.14 -6.03
CA HIS A 270 2.40 0.90 -4.92
C HIS A 270 3.30 2.01 -5.50
N GLN A 271 3.03 3.25 -5.11
CA GLN A 271 3.63 4.45 -5.68
C GLN A 271 4.51 5.15 -4.66
N VAL A 272 5.72 5.52 -5.06
CA VAL A 272 6.73 6.14 -4.18
C VAL A 272 7.13 7.54 -4.68
N SER A 273 7.44 7.67 -5.97
CA SER A 273 7.85 8.93 -6.59
C SER A 273 7.75 8.87 -8.11
N THR A 274 7.80 10.04 -8.75
CA THR A 274 7.82 10.16 -10.22
C THR A 274 8.94 9.31 -10.83
N SER A 275 10.16 9.37 -10.29
CA SER A 275 11.31 8.64 -10.86
C SER A 275 11.13 7.11 -10.83
N HIS A 276 10.50 6.57 -9.77
CA HIS A 276 10.19 5.14 -9.69
C HIS A 276 9.11 4.76 -10.71
N THR A 277 8.09 5.59 -10.85
CA THR A 277 7.00 5.37 -11.81
C THR A 277 7.50 5.42 -13.24
N ASP A 278 8.23 6.48 -13.62
CA ASP A 278 8.75 6.66 -14.97
C ASP A 278 9.64 5.47 -15.37
N LYS A 279 10.53 5.04 -14.47
CA LYS A 279 11.42 3.90 -14.73
C LYS A 279 10.65 2.58 -14.89
N LEU A 280 9.64 2.34 -14.07
CA LEU A 280 8.79 1.16 -14.19
C LEU A 280 8.03 1.14 -15.52
N LEU A 281 7.42 2.26 -15.91
CA LEU A 281 6.68 2.38 -17.18
C LEU A 281 7.62 2.20 -18.38
N GLU A 282 8.84 2.78 -18.35
CA GLU A 282 9.84 2.61 -19.39
C GLU A 282 10.24 1.15 -19.57
N ASP A 283 10.53 0.44 -18.46
CA ASP A 283 11.07 -0.91 -18.50
C ASP A 283 10.01 -1.99 -18.82
N THR A 284 8.74 -1.75 -18.45
CA THR A 284 7.64 -2.68 -18.70
C THR A 284 6.85 -2.38 -19.97
N GLY A 285 6.96 -1.17 -20.51
CA GLY A 285 6.17 -0.72 -21.65
C GLY A 285 4.70 -0.44 -21.32
N ILE A 286 4.33 -0.37 -20.04
CA ILE A 286 2.98 0.01 -19.61
C ILE A 286 2.68 1.43 -20.06
N ILE A 287 1.52 1.63 -20.70
CA ILE A 287 1.09 2.95 -21.15
C ILE A 287 0.58 3.79 -19.95
N PRO A 288 1.03 5.06 -19.84
CA PRO A 288 0.71 5.91 -18.66
C PRO A 288 -0.78 6.09 -18.39
N GLU A 289 -1.62 6.11 -19.43
CA GLU A 289 -3.07 6.31 -19.34
C GLU A 289 -3.79 5.19 -18.58
N ARG A 290 -3.16 4.01 -18.47
CA ARG A 290 -3.67 2.86 -17.72
C ARG A 290 -3.05 2.73 -16.33
N PHE A 291 -2.19 3.69 -15.95
CA PHE A 291 -1.45 3.70 -14.69
C PHE A 291 -1.80 4.94 -13.86
N PRO A 292 -2.89 4.91 -13.07
CA PRO A 292 -3.34 6.06 -12.30
C PRO A 292 -2.31 6.48 -11.24
N LEU A 293 -2.14 7.80 -11.06
CA LEU A 293 -1.22 8.38 -10.09
C LEU A 293 -1.98 9.08 -8.96
N THR A 294 -1.77 8.64 -7.73
CA THR A 294 -2.39 9.19 -6.52
C THR A 294 -1.38 9.81 -5.56
N PHE A 295 -0.13 9.35 -5.56
CA PHE A 295 0.93 9.87 -4.68
C PHE A 295 1.18 11.39 -4.79
N PRO A 296 0.93 12.08 -5.94
CA PRO A 296 1.09 13.53 -5.99
C PRO A 296 0.17 14.28 -5.02
N PHE A 297 -0.98 13.70 -4.65
CA PHE A 297 -2.02 14.34 -3.84
C PHE A 297 -2.25 13.69 -2.47
N TRP A 298 -1.87 12.42 -2.32
CA TRP A 298 -2.01 11.70 -1.05
C TRP A 298 -0.68 11.49 -0.33
N GLY A 299 0.45 11.68 -1.05
CA GLY A 299 1.75 11.20 -0.62
C GLY A 299 1.86 9.67 -0.76
N ASN A 300 2.94 9.11 -0.24
CA ASN A 300 3.09 7.66 -0.12
C ASN A 300 2.34 7.18 1.14
N VAL A 301 1.19 6.54 0.95
CA VAL A 301 0.33 6.02 2.05
C VAL A 301 0.70 4.58 2.41
N ALA A 302 1.96 4.22 2.31
CA ALA A 302 2.51 2.91 2.68
C ALA A 302 1.64 1.72 2.20
N ALA A 303 1.18 0.83 3.09
CA ALA A 303 0.38 -0.34 2.71
C ALA A 303 -1.04 0.02 2.22
N ALA A 304 -1.57 1.19 2.57
CA ALA A 304 -2.87 1.65 2.09
C ALA A 304 -2.82 2.29 0.70
N ALA A 305 -1.65 2.68 0.18
CA ALA A 305 -1.53 3.41 -1.10
C ALA A 305 -2.14 2.65 -2.29
N LEU A 306 -1.78 1.39 -2.46
CA LEU A 306 -2.28 0.55 -3.55
C LEU A 306 -3.80 0.30 -3.45
N PRO A 307 -4.36 -0.18 -2.31
CA PRO A 307 -5.80 -0.41 -2.21
C PRO A 307 -6.62 0.88 -2.26
N MET A 308 -6.13 2.02 -1.79
CA MET A 308 -6.81 3.31 -1.94
C MET A 308 -6.89 3.72 -3.43
N THR A 309 -5.80 3.50 -4.19
CA THR A 309 -5.80 3.76 -5.64
C THR A 309 -6.75 2.82 -6.36
N LEU A 310 -6.80 1.53 -6.00
CA LEU A 310 -7.77 0.58 -6.55
C LEU A 310 -9.21 1.01 -6.25
N ALA A 311 -9.50 1.44 -5.02
CA ALA A 311 -10.83 1.91 -4.63
C ALA A 311 -11.26 3.17 -5.40
N LEU A 312 -10.33 4.06 -5.74
CA LEU A 312 -10.60 5.22 -6.58
C LEU A 312 -10.95 4.81 -8.02
N GLU A 313 -10.18 3.90 -8.61
CA GLU A 313 -10.38 3.43 -9.98
C GLU A 313 -11.60 2.51 -10.11
N ALA A 314 -11.99 1.80 -9.05
CA ALA A 314 -13.16 0.91 -9.01
C ALA A 314 -14.46 1.59 -9.46
N GLU A 315 -14.59 2.90 -9.25
CA GLU A 315 -15.74 3.69 -9.68
C GLU A 315 -15.85 3.84 -11.21
N GLN A 316 -14.74 3.58 -11.94
CA GLN A 316 -14.64 3.75 -13.39
C GLN A 316 -14.42 2.42 -14.14
N LEU A 317 -14.18 1.34 -13.40
CA LEU A 317 -13.96 0.02 -13.98
C LEU A 317 -15.30 -0.65 -14.33
N GLU A 318 -15.31 -1.35 -15.48
CA GLU A 318 -16.46 -2.06 -16.00
C GLU A 318 -16.26 -3.57 -15.96
N THR A 319 -17.33 -4.34 -15.85
CA THR A 319 -17.28 -5.81 -15.88
C THR A 319 -16.60 -6.33 -17.15
N GLY A 320 -15.68 -7.25 -16.98
CA GLY A 320 -14.89 -7.85 -18.05
C GLY A 320 -13.53 -7.19 -18.28
N GLN A 321 -13.25 -6.08 -17.59
CA GLN A 321 -11.92 -5.49 -17.59
C GLN A 321 -10.95 -6.29 -16.70
N ARG A 322 -9.66 -6.13 -16.95
CA ARG A 322 -8.59 -6.80 -16.21
C ARG A 322 -7.73 -5.78 -15.48
N VAL A 323 -7.50 -6.02 -14.20
CA VAL A 323 -6.69 -5.16 -13.33
C VAL A 323 -5.48 -5.92 -12.83
N LEU A 324 -4.29 -5.31 -12.91
CA LEU A 324 -3.08 -5.84 -12.30
C LEU A 324 -2.66 -4.98 -11.12
N LEU A 325 -2.55 -5.58 -9.96
CA LEU A 325 -1.96 -4.98 -8.77
C LEU A 325 -0.45 -5.21 -8.77
N LEU A 326 0.34 -4.14 -8.61
CA LEU A 326 1.80 -4.17 -8.60
C LEU A 326 2.29 -3.74 -7.22
N GLY A 327 2.42 -4.70 -6.31
CA GLY A 327 2.90 -4.46 -4.95
C GLY A 327 4.41 -4.60 -4.85
N VAL A 328 5.05 -3.68 -4.14
CA VAL A 328 6.45 -3.75 -3.75
C VAL A 328 6.60 -3.24 -2.33
N GLY A 329 7.47 -3.88 -1.55
CA GLY A 329 7.78 -3.49 -0.18
C GLY A 329 9.25 -3.63 0.14
N SER A 330 9.66 -2.95 1.22
CA SER A 330 11.00 -3.17 1.76
C SER A 330 11.19 -4.64 2.12
N GLY A 331 12.40 -5.13 1.80
CA GLY A 331 12.67 -6.56 1.96
C GLY A 331 13.81 -7.02 1.05
N LEU A 332 13.92 -6.77 -0.25
CA LEU A 332 12.82 -6.33 -1.13
C LEU A 332 11.89 -7.49 -1.47
N ASN A 333 10.62 -7.22 -1.52
CA ASN A 333 9.62 -8.18 -2.00
C ASN A 333 8.70 -7.52 -3.01
N ALA A 334 8.30 -8.25 -4.05
CA ALA A 334 7.35 -7.80 -5.05
C ALA A 334 6.28 -8.87 -5.26
N THR A 335 5.03 -8.46 -5.46
CA THR A 335 3.92 -9.35 -5.80
C THR A 335 3.04 -8.68 -6.83
N TYR A 336 2.81 -9.37 -7.93
CA TYR A 336 1.77 -9.05 -8.89
C TYR A 336 0.53 -9.88 -8.60
N MET A 337 -0.65 -9.27 -8.66
CA MET A 337 -1.93 -9.97 -8.48
C MET A 337 -2.90 -9.52 -9.56
N GLU A 338 -3.46 -10.47 -10.30
CA GLU A 338 -4.45 -10.22 -11.33
C GLU A 338 -5.86 -10.37 -10.78
N ILE A 339 -6.72 -9.42 -11.15
CA ILE A 339 -8.14 -9.39 -10.82
C ILE A 339 -8.94 -9.25 -12.13
N ASP A 340 -9.85 -10.16 -12.37
CA ASP A 340 -10.87 -10.07 -13.43
C ASP A 340 -12.05 -9.26 -12.87
N TRP A 341 -12.22 -8.03 -13.40
CA TRP A 341 -13.20 -7.05 -12.90
C TRP A 341 -14.62 -7.28 -13.38
#